data_f1abbd6c67c5d2228844c1349da6b481
#
_entry.id   f1abbd6c67c5d2228844c1349da6b481
#
_cell.length_a   1.000
_cell.length_b   1.000
_cell.length_c   1.000
_cell.angle_alpha   90.00
_cell.angle_beta   90.00
_cell.angle_gamma   90.00
#
_symmetry.space_group_name_H-M   'P 1'
#
loop_
_entity.id
_entity.type
_entity.pdbx_description
1 polymer ?
#
loop_
_entity_poly.entity_id
_entity_poly.type
_entity_poly.pdbx_seq_one_letter_code
_entity_poly.pdbx_strand_id
1 'polypeptide(L)'
;LEGWDWIPGIRDRNVGIWQDVRVKFGNELEIVDTHVITDLPLPDTTSVNFIVQTEIYNSSKTTRTANLHFNIGGVSAVYPVSLNANEKRMIKLTSNECKELQMKNPRLWWPNGYGEQYLYDASLSLISSGKDTLDVKKMRIGIRELEYELSAYEYNSPIVRLNYNPTAALQDGKPAFDTVKRKKTDNKVRYTNYDGEFVPYLLKP
;
A
#
# COMPACT_ATOMS: atom_id res chain seq x y z
N LEU A 1 13.94 19.63 -8.26
CA LEU A 1 14.48 20.62 -7.33
C LEU A 1 15.92 20.26 -7.05
N GLU A 2 16.79 20.96 -7.68
CA GLU A 2 18.19 20.62 -7.65
C GLU A 2 18.96 21.85 -7.20
N GLY A 3 19.68 21.70 -6.10
CA GLY A 3 20.57 22.73 -5.62
C GLY A 3 20.11 23.44 -4.36
N TRP A 4 20.98 24.30 -3.88
CA TRP A 4 20.88 25.01 -2.62
C TRP A 4 20.49 26.47 -2.82
N ASP A 5 19.98 26.82 -4.00
CA ASP A 5 19.86 28.21 -4.48
C ASP A 5 18.78 29.01 -3.74
N TRP A 6 17.86 28.35 -3.09
CA TRP A 6 16.75 28.98 -2.35
C TRP A 6 16.85 28.86 -0.83
N ILE A 7 17.89 28.25 -0.35
CA ILE A 7 18.08 28.05 1.09
C ILE A 7 19.19 28.98 1.54
N PRO A 8 19.00 29.74 2.63
CA PRO A 8 20.10 30.51 3.23
C PRO A 8 21.32 29.60 3.36
N GLY A 9 22.50 30.11 2.99
CA GLY A 9 23.72 29.32 2.97
C GLY A 9 23.93 28.54 4.26
N ILE A 10 23.74 27.22 4.18
CA ILE A 10 23.98 26.30 5.29
C ILE A 10 25.47 26.05 5.33
N ARG A 11 26.05 26.22 6.49
CA ARG A 11 27.50 26.07 6.74
C ARG A 11 27.98 24.67 6.38
N ASP A 12 27.18 23.65 6.71
CA ASP A 12 27.46 22.26 6.45
C ASP A 12 26.39 21.72 5.50
N ARG A 13 26.78 21.44 4.27
CA ARG A 13 25.89 20.82 3.29
C ARG A 13 25.76 19.33 3.66
N ASN A 14 24.60 18.95 4.12
CA ASN A 14 24.29 17.55 4.44
C ASN A 14 24.22 16.76 3.14
N VAL A 15 25.34 16.23 2.70
CA VAL A 15 25.47 15.34 1.54
C VAL A 15 26.10 14.05 2.03
N GLY A 16 25.46 12.92 1.77
CA GLY A 16 26.02 11.62 2.13
C GLY A 16 24.97 10.52 2.20
N ILE A 17 25.43 9.35 2.56
CA ILE A 17 24.57 8.19 2.82
C ILE A 17 23.92 8.41 4.19
N TRP A 18 22.59 8.64 4.21
CA TRP A 18 21.83 8.91 5.42
C TRP A 18 21.01 7.72 5.93
N GLN A 19 20.97 6.65 5.15
CA GLN A 19 20.36 5.37 5.53
C GLN A 19 21.40 4.27 5.67
N ASP A 20 21.05 3.21 6.37
CA ASP A 20 21.92 2.05 6.57
C ASP A 20 22.38 1.43 5.25
N VAL A 21 23.65 1.15 5.14
CA VAL A 21 24.19 0.29 4.07
C VAL A 21 24.19 -1.14 4.58
N ARG A 22 23.53 -2.03 3.87
CA ARG A 22 23.40 -3.44 4.26
C ARG A 22 23.91 -4.34 3.15
N VAL A 23 24.60 -5.38 3.56
CA VAL A 23 24.96 -6.51 2.67
C VAL A 23 24.08 -7.69 3.06
N LYS A 24 23.31 -8.22 2.11
CA LYS A 24 22.46 -9.39 2.30
C LYS A 24 23.11 -10.60 1.65
N PHE A 25 23.28 -11.66 2.43
CA PHE A 25 23.57 -12.98 1.92
C PHE A 25 22.29 -13.79 1.97
N GLY A 26 21.86 -14.34 0.85
CA GLY A 26 20.56 -15.01 0.74
C GLY A 26 20.65 -16.33 -0.01
N ASN A 27 19.53 -17.05 0.01
CA ASN A 27 19.32 -18.23 -0.79
C ASN A 27 18.96 -17.84 -2.23
N GLU A 28 18.78 -18.85 -3.09
CA GLU A 28 18.42 -18.65 -4.49
C GLU A 28 17.03 -18.04 -4.70
N LEU A 29 16.11 -18.22 -3.73
CA LEU A 29 14.83 -17.51 -3.69
C LEU A 29 14.89 -16.41 -2.63
N GLU A 30 14.55 -15.18 -3.01
CA GLU A 30 14.54 -14.04 -2.11
C GLU A 30 13.31 -13.15 -2.28
N ILE A 31 12.91 -12.51 -1.20
CA ILE A 31 11.89 -11.45 -1.18
C ILE A 31 12.62 -10.14 -1.46
N VAL A 32 12.34 -9.53 -2.62
CA VAL A 32 12.98 -8.27 -3.04
C VAL A 32 12.29 -7.10 -2.38
N ASP A 33 10.98 -7.02 -2.55
CA ASP A 33 10.16 -5.94 -2.00
C ASP A 33 8.85 -6.48 -1.43
N THR A 34 8.27 -5.75 -0.46
CA THR A 34 7.00 -6.13 0.15
C THR A 34 6.22 -4.89 0.56
N HIS A 35 4.97 -4.84 0.14
CA HIS A 35 4.01 -3.84 0.54
C HIS A 35 2.74 -4.53 1.05
N VAL A 36 2.29 -4.14 2.24
CA VAL A 36 1.04 -4.62 2.83
C VAL A 36 0.06 -3.46 2.93
N ILE A 37 -1.08 -3.62 2.30
CA ILE A 37 -2.17 -2.65 2.32
C ILE A 37 -3.21 -3.15 3.31
N THR A 38 -3.71 -2.25 4.15
CA THR A 38 -4.84 -2.48 5.05
C THR A 38 -6.07 -1.83 4.45
N ASP A 39 -7.12 -2.61 4.24
CA ASP A 39 -8.37 -2.20 3.61
C ASP A 39 -9.50 -2.32 4.63
N LEU A 40 -9.93 -1.19 5.16
CA LEU A 40 -11.05 -1.08 6.10
C LEU A 40 -12.31 -0.70 5.33
N PRO A 41 -13.43 -1.44 5.46
CA PRO A 41 -14.68 -1.14 4.75
C PRO A 41 -15.42 0.04 5.40
N LEU A 42 -14.81 1.22 5.39
CA LEU A 42 -15.36 2.40 6.05
C LEU A 42 -16.82 2.67 5.68
N PRO A 43 -17.65 3.11 6.63
CA PRO A 43 -17.32 3.51 8.00
C PRO A 43 -17.17 2.35 9.01
N ASP A 44 -17.31 1.10 8.58
CA ASP A 44 -17.14 -0.05 9.45
C ASP A 44 -15.66 -0.35 9.68
N THR A 45 -15.23 -0.30 10.93
CA THR A 45 -13.86 -0.58 11.36
C THR A 45 -13.74 -1.89 12.15
N THR A 46 -14.79 -2.71 12.15
CA THR A 46 -14.81 -3.99 12.89
C THR A 46 -14.06 -5.11 12.18
N SER A 47 -13.65 -4.88 10.94
CA SER A 47 -12.85 -5.83 10.17
C SER A 47 -11.86 -5.11 9.28
N VAL A 48 -10.76 -5.79 8.93
CA VAL A 48 -9.78 -5.33 7.94
C VAL A 48 -9.41 -6.49 7.02
N ASN A 49 -9.27 -6.19 5.73
CA ASN A 49 -8.69 -7.08 4.74
C ASN A 49 -7.23 -6.70 4.51
N PHE A 50 -6.36 -7.70 4.40
CA PHE A 50 -4.96 -7.47 4.04
C PHE A 50 -4.74 -7.79 2.57
N ILE A 51 -4.01 -6.90 1.89
CA ILE A 51 -3.52 -7.14 0.54
C ILE A 51 -2.00 -7.13 0.62
N VAL A 52 -1.42 -8.28 0.31
CA VAL A 52 0.04 -8.46 0.34
C VAL A 52 0.56 -8.42 -1.08
N GLN A 53 1.36 -7.41 -1.38
CA GLN A 53 2.08 -7.29 -2.64
C GLN A 53 3.56 -7.54 -2.36
N THR A 54 4.15 -8.47 -3.07
CA THR A 54 5.56 -8.80 -2.87
C THR A 54 6.23 -9.20 -4.18
N GLU A 55 7.43 -8.71 -4.40
CA GLU A 55 8.28 -9.17 -5.51
C GLU A 55 9.20 -10.27 -5.00
N ILE A 56 9.19 -11.41 -5.67
CA ILE A 56 10.09 -12.55 -5.38
C ILE A 56 11.01 -12.76 -6.57
N TYR A 57 12.28 -13.04 -6.29
CA TYR A 57 13.30 -13.31 -7.28
C TYR A 57 13.90 -14.70 -7.08
N ASN A 58 14.00 -15.45 -8.17
CA ASN A 58 14.76 -16.69 -8.25
C ASN A 58 16.08 -16.42 -8.98
N SER A 59 17.20 -16.37 -8.26
CA SER A 59 18.52 -16.13 -8.83
C SER A 59 19.17 -17.41 -9.39
N SER A 60 18.55 -18.58 -9.20
CA SER A 60 19.10 -19.85 -9.67
C SER A 60 18.89 -20.07 -11.17
N LYS A 61 19.61 -21.04 -11.71
CA LYS A 61 19.49 -21.49 -13.11
C LYS A 61 18.39 -22.53 -13.33
N THR A 62 17.60 -22.84 -12.31
CA THR A 62 16.53 -23.85 -12.35
C THR A 62 15.26 -23.31 -11.72
N THR A 63 14.12 -23.91 -12.04
CA THR A 63 12.86 -23.60 -11.36
C THR A 63 12.95 -23.92 -9.89
N ARG A 64 12.47 -23.00 -9.05
CA ARG A 64 12.38 -23.14 -7.60
C ARG A 64 10.95 -23.00 -7.11
N THR A 65 10.63 -23.78 -6.09
CA THR A 65 9.34 -23.76 -5.41
C THR A 65 9.51 -23.48 -3.94
N ALA A 66 8.57 -22.74 -3.36
CA ALA A 66 8.50 -22.47 -1.93
C ALA A 66 7.06 -22.17 -1.53
N ASN A 67 6.81 -22.08 -0.22
CA ASN A 67 5.59 -21.53 0.32
C ASN A 67 5.88 -20.13 0.87
N LEU A 68 5.07 -19.17 0.45
CA LEU A 68 5.07 -17.82 0.98
C LEU A 68 4.14 -17.77 2.18
N HIS A 69 4.68 -17.49 3.36
CA HIS A 69 3.94 -17.39 4.61
C HIS A 69 3.82 -15.92 5.02
N PHE A 70 2.62 -15.44 5.22
CA PHE A 70 2.35 -14.13 5.78
C PHE A 70 1.72 -14.26 7.16
N ASN A 71 2.23 -13.52 8.14
CA ASN A 71 1.71 -13.51 9.51
C ASN A 71 1.59 -12.08 10.03
N ILE A 72 0.46 -11.77 10.66
CA ILE A 72 0.19 -10.48 11.33
C ILE A 72 -0.89 -10.67 12.39
N GLY A 73 -0.62 -10.30 13.64
CA GLY A 73 -1.64 -10.19 14.69
C GLY A 73 -2.56 -11.42 14.85
N GLY A 74 -2.02 -12.64 14.68
CA GLY A 74 -2.79 -13.89 14.73
C GLY A 74 -3.40 -14.34 13.40
N VAL A 75 -3.33 -13.51 12.34
CA VAL A 75 -3.64 -13.91 10.97
C VAL A 75 -2.44 -14.64 10.39
N SER A 76 -2.67 -15.80 9.76
CA SER A 76 -1.63 -16.56 9.06
C SER A 76 -2.16 -17.06 7.73
N ALA A 77 -1.49 -16.71 6.64
CA ALA A 77 -1.81 -17.15 5.29
C ALA A 77 -0.60 -17.82 4.65
N VAL A 78 -0.86 -18.85 3.83
CA VAL A 78 0.17 -19.60 3.12
C VAL A 78 -0.20 -19.68 1.64
N TYR A 79 0.74 -19.34 0.78
CA TYR A 79 0.54 -19.36 -0.66
C TYR A 79 1.73 -20.06 -1.36
N PRO A 80 1.48 -21.09 -2.19
CA PRO A 80 2.55 -21.78 -2.91
C PRO A 80 3.05 -20.92 -4.06
N VAL A 81 4.36 -20.85 -4.23
CA VAL A 81 5.01 -20.11 -5.30
C VAL A 81 5.96 -21.01 -6.07
N SER A 82 6.02 -20.80 -7.38
CA SER A 82 6.95 -21.47 -8.28
C SER A 82 7.50 -20.45 -9.28
N LEU A 83 8.81 -20.25 -9.29
CA LEU A 83 9.49 -19.31 -10.19
C LEU A 83 10.47 -20.04 -11.09
N ASN A 84 10.48 -19.69 -12.36
CA ASN A 84 11.47 -20.19 -13.32
C ASN A 84 12.87 -19.66 -13.02
N ALA A 85 13.88 -20.18 -13.70
CA ALA A 85 15.25 -19.68 -13.60
C ALA A 85 15.34 -18.18 -13.89
N ASN A 86 16.04 -17.43 -13.05
CA ASN A 86 16.23 -15.97 -13.17
C ASN A 86 14.93 -15.16 -13.29
N GLU A 87 13.83 -15.68 -12.77
CA GLU A 87 12.53 -15.00 -12.82
C GLU A 87 12.35 -14.07 -11.60
N LYS A 88 11.89 -12.85 -11.89
CA LYS A 88 11.27 -11.95 -10.93
C LYS A 88 9.77 -11.94 -11.15
N ARG A 89 9.01 -12.08 -10.08
CA ARG A 89 7.55 -12.07 -10.16
C ARG A 89 6.95 -11.27 -9.04
N MET A 90 6.05 -10.36 -9.40
CA MET A 90 5.16 -9.69 -8.46
C MET A 90 4.00 -10.62 -8.11
N ILE A 91 3.80 -10.85 -6.83
CA ILE A 91 2.69 -11.64 -6.28
C ILE A 91 1.79 -10.68 -5.52
N LYS A 92 0.49 -10.73 -5.83
CA LYS A 92 -0.54 -9.99 -5.10
C LYS A 92 -1.49 -11.03 -4.48
N LEU A 93 -1.58 -11.04 -3.16
CA LEU A 93 -2.49 -11.89 -2.41
C LEU A 93 -3.57 -11.01 -1.79
N THR A 94 -4.81 -11.41 -2.01
CA THR A 94 -6.00 -10.81 -1.42
C THR A 94 -6.81 -11.89 -0.72
N SER A 95 -7.94 -11.55 -0.14
CA SER A 95 -8.89 -12.53 0.42
C SER A 95 -9.46 -13.51 -0.63
N ASN A 96 -9.30 -13.22 -1.92
CA ASN A 96 -9.69 -14.16 -2.99
C ASN A 96 -8.71 -15.33 -3.09
N GLU A 97 -7.41 -15.07 -2.98
CA GLU A 97 -6.35 -16.09 -3.00
C GLU A 97 -6.19 -16.77 -1.64
N CYS A 98 -6.32 -16.01 -0.55
CA CYS A 98 -6.16 -16.50 0.82
C CYS A 98 -7.25 -15.89 1.71
N LYS A 99 -8.27 -16.67 2.02
CA LYS A 99 -9.42 -16.23 2.86
C LYS A 99 -9.01 -15.80 4.26
N GLU A 100 -7.86 -16.28 4.72
CA GLU A 100 -7.27 -15.96 6.01
C GLU A 100 -6.75 -14.52 6.09
N LEU A 101 -6.62 -13.80 4.98
CA LEU A 101 -6.13 -12.41 4.94
C LEU A 101 -7.19 -11.40 5.44
N GLN A 102 -7.81 -11.73 6.55
CA GLN A 102 -8.81 -10.91 7.25
C GLN A 102 -8.56 -10.94 8.75
N MET A 103 -8.81 -9.81 9.41
CA MET A 103 -8.80 -9.72 10.87
C MET A 103 -10.08 -9.04 11.37
N LYS A 104 -10.66 -9.60 12.42
CA LYS A 104 -11.81 -9.01 13.11
C LYS A 104 -11.36 -8.18 14.29
N ASN A 105 -12.07 -7.07 14.53
CA ASN A 105 -11.84 -6.14 15.62
C ASN A 105 -10.35 -5.72 15.75
N PRO A 106 -9.74 -5.18 14.68
CA PRO A 106 -8.35 -4.76 14.72
C PRO A 106 -8.17 -3.58 15.65
N ARG A 107 -7.01 -3.48 16.30
CA ARG A 107 -6.58 -2.23 16.93
C ARG A 107 -6.10 -1.29 15.83
N LEU A 108 -6.71 -0.13 15.76
CA LEU A 108 -6.39 0.86 14.72
C LEU A 108 -5.17 1.67 15.12
N TRP A 109 -4.45 2.14 14.12
CA TRP A 109 -3.42 3.15 14.28
C TRP A 109 -4.03 4.54 14.05
N TRP A 110 -3.85 5.43 15.00
CA TRP A 110 -4.34 6.79 14.93
C TRP A 110 -3.20 7.80 14.88
N PRO A 111 -3.38 8.95 14.18
CA PRO A 111 -2.45 10.06 14.26
C PRO A 111 -2.33 10.60 15.69
N ASN A 112 -1.24 11.31 15.95
CA ASN A 112 -1.03 11.93 17.25
C ASN A 112 -2.21 12.81 17.65
N GLY A 113 -2.71 12.65 18.88
CA GLY A 113 -3.86 13.37 19.43
C GLY A 113 -5.23 12.76 19.10
N TYR A 114 -5.32 11.72 18.25
CA TYR A 114 -6.58 11.08 17.86
C TYR A 114 -6.77 9.68 18.45
N GLY A 115 -5.74 9.08 18.97
CA GLY A 115 -5.82 7.75 19.55
C GLY A 115 -4.46 7.08 19.66
N GLU A 116 -4.48 5.76 19.84
CA GLU A 116 -3.28 4.95 19.98
C GLU A 116 -2.58 4.73 18.62
N GLN A 117 -1.26 4.81 18.61
CA GLN A 117 -0.43 4.50 17.45
C GLN A 117 -0.01 3.03 17.45
N TYR A 118 -1.00 2.15 17.46
CA TYR A 118 -0.73 0.72 17.56
C TYR A 118 -0.14 0.14 16.26
N LEU A 119 0.95 -0.61 16.41
CA LEU A 119 1.63 -1.27 15.30
C LEU A 119 1.68 -2.78 15.56
N TYR A 120 1.20 -3.54 14.59
CA TYR A 120 1.32 -4.99 14.58
C TYR A 120 2.69 -5.42 14.03
N ASP A 121 3.33 -6.37 14.70
CA ASP A 121 4.45 -7.07 14.11
C ASP A 121 3.94 -8.01 13.01
N ALA A 122 4.52 -7.90 11.84
CA ALA A 122 4.20 -8.72 10.69
C ALA A 122 5.45 -9.34 10.09
N SER A 123 5.29 -10.49 9.47
CA SER A 123 6.37 -11.16 8.77
C SER A 123 5.89 -11.80 7.47
N LEU A 124 6.75 -11.74 6.47
CA LEU A 124 6.61 -12.46 5.22
C LEU A 124 7.84 -13.36 5.08
N SER A 125 7.65 -14.66 4.89
CA SER A 125 8.75 -15.62 4.80
C SER A 125 8.55 -16.61 3.66
N LEU A 126 9.65 -16.96 3.00
CA LEU A 126 9.71 -18.05 2.03
C LEU A 126 10.23 -19.29 2.72
N ILE A 127 9.45 -20.37 2.67
CA ILE A 127 9.79 -21.65 3.30
C ILE A 127 9.83 -22.72 2.22
N SER A 128 10.95 -23.46 2.17
CA SER A 128 11.12 -24.57 1.23
C SER A 128 10.19 -25.76 1.58
N SER A 129 10.01 -26.68 0.64
CA SER A 129 9.33 -27.96 0.91
C SER A 129 10.00 -28.78 2.02
N GLY A 130 11.30 -28.61 2.21
CA GLY A 130 12.08 -29.19 3.33
C GLY A 130 11.89 -28.48 4.67
N LYS A 131 11.02 -27.45 4.73
CA LYS A 131 10.76 -26.60 5.90
C LYS A 131 11.90 -25.64 6.28
N ASP A 132 12.91 -25.49 5.45
CA ASP A 132 13.96 -24.50 5.67
C ASP A 132 13.45 -23.10 5.29
N THR A 133 13.76 -22.13 6.12
CA THR A 133 13.47 -20.74 5.85
C THR A 133 14.49 -20.19 4.86
N LEU A 134 14.02 -19.82 3.67
CA LEU A 134 14.87 -19.29 2.60
C LEU A 134 15.10 -17.80 2.75
N ASP A 135 14.06 -17.04 3.06
CA ASP A 135 14.14 -15.60 3.31
C ASP A 135 13.01 -15.14 4.24
N VAL A 136 13.24 -14.04 4.96
CA VAL A 136 12.25 -13.42 5.88
C VAL A 136 12.32 -11.91 5.79
N LYS A 137 11.17 -11.27 5.62
CA LYS A 137 10.96 -9.84 5.83
C LYS A 137 10.12 -9.64 7.08
N LYS A 138 10.62 -8.86 8.03
CA LYS A 138 9.88 -8.43 9.22
C LYS A 138 9.52 -6.95 9.06
N MET A 139 8.31 -6.60 9.43
CA MET A 139 7.80 -5.24 9.32
C MET A 139 6.83 -4.92 10.45
N ARG A 140 6.57 -3.66 10.67
CA ARG A 140 5.53 -3.18 11.60
C ARG A 140 4.44 -2.47 10.81
N ILE A 141 3.19 -2.83 11.03
CA ILE A 141 2.06 -2.35 10.25
C ILE A 141 1.04 -1.71 11.18
N GLY A 142 0.70 -0.45 10.88
CA GLY A 142 -0.45 0.23 11.49
C GLY A 142 -1.68 0.03 10.62
N ILE A 143 -2.77 -0.46 11.22
CA ILE A 143 -4.03 -0.65 10.51
C ILE A 143 -4.78 0.69 10.49
N ARG A 144 -4.92 1.25 9.29
CA ARG A 144 -5.63 2.51 9.05
C ARG A 144 -6.13 2.58 7.62
N GLU A 145 -7.14 3.39 7.42
CA GLU A 145 -7.64 3.79 6.10
C GLU A 145 -7.64 5.31 6.04
N LEU A 146 -7.37 5.86 4.87
CA LEU A 146 -7.45 7.30 4.61
C LEU A 146 -8.29 7.52 3.36
N GLU A 147 -9.29 8.36 3.49
CA GLU A 147 -10.05 8.89 2.38
C GLU A 147 -9.92 10.41 2.35
N TYR A 148 -9.95 10.97 1.16
CA TYR A 148 -9.89 12.41 0.97
C TYR A 148 -11.20 12.91 0.37
N GLU A 149 -11.84 13.85 1.03
CA GLU A 149 -12.89 14.66 0.41
C GLU A 149 -12.27 16.00 0.01
N LEU A 150 -12.17 16.21 -1.28
CA LEU A 150 -11.64 17.45 -1.85
C LEU A 150 -12.80 18.34 -2.31
N SER A 151 -12.73 19.62 -1.96
CA SER A 151 -13.63 20.63 -2.45
C SER A 151 -12.93 21.50 -3.48
N ALA A 152 -13.42 21.49 -4.72
CA ALA A 152 -12.96 22.38 -5.76
C ALA A 152 -14.05 23.40 -6.08
N TYR A 153 -13.66 24.65 -6.24
CA TYR A 153 -14.58 25.72 -6.63
C TYR A 153 -13.87 26.66 -7.62
N GLU A 154 -14.66 27.16 -8.54
CA GLU A 154 -14.28 28.26 -9.43
C GLU A 154 -15.02 29.52 -8.98
N TYR A 155 -14.46 30.68 -9.23
CA TYR A 155 -15.10 31.95 -8.84
C TYR A 155 -16.51 32.05 -9.44
N ASN A 156 -17.50 32.27 -8.59
CA ASN A 156 -18.95 32.24 -8.91
C ASN A 156 -19.53 30.89 -9.37
N SER A 157 -18.80 29.80 -9.18
CA SER A 157 -19.25 28.44 -9.44
C SER A 157 -19.54 27.68 -8.16
N PRO A 158 -20.42 26.69 -8.21
CA PRO A 158 -20.69 25.89 -7.03
C PRO A 158 -19.54 24.95 -6.69
N ILE A 159 -19.46 24.57 -5.42
CA ILE A 159 -18.44 23.66 -4.90
C ILE A 159 -18.67 22.26 -5.47
N VAL A 160 -17.64 21.69 -6.06
CA VAL A 160 -17.55 20.28 -6.43
C VAL A 160 -16.84 19.53 -5.31
N ARG A 161 -17.43 18.44 -4.85
CA ARG A 161 -16.79 17.51 -3.93
C ARG A 161 -16.35 16.27 -4.67
N LEU A 162 -15.08 15.91 -4.47
CA LEU A 162 -14.45 14.75 -5.05
C LEU A 162 -13.96 13.86 -3.91
N ASN A 163 -14.31 12.59 -3.95
CA ASN A 163 -13.75 11.61 -3.04
C ASN A 163 -12.56 10.92 -3.69
N TYR A 164 -11.49 10.81 -2.95
CA TYR A 164 -10.32 10.06 -3.32
C TYR A 164 -10.00 9.02 -2.25
N ASN A 165 -10.08 7.76 -2.63
CA ASN A 165 -9.64 6.65 -1.80
C ASN A 165 -8.36 6.06 -2.38
N PRO A 166 -7.18 6.28 -1.74
CA PRO A 166 -5.90 5.77 -2.22
C PRO A 166 -5.87 4.24 -2.30
N THR A 167 -6.49 3.57 -1.33
CA THR A 167 -6.53 2.11 -1.28
C THR A 167 -7.25 1.54 -2.49
N ALA A 168 -8.46 2.04 -2.80
CA ALA A 168 -9.22 1.62 -3.96
C ALA A 168 -8.50 1.93 -5.28
N ALA A 169 -7.84 3.09 -5.38
CA ALA A 169 -7.06 3.45 -6.56
C ALA A 169 -5.90 2.48 -6.82
N LEU A 170 -5.23 2.02 -5.77
CA LEU A 170 -4.14 1.05 -5.88
C LEU A 170 -4.62 -0.37 -6.18
N GLN A 171 -5.77 -0.76 -5.63
CA GLN A 171 -6.29 -2.13 -5.77
C GLN A 171 -6.83 -2.42 -7.16
N ASP A 172 -7.64 -1.51 -7.68
CA ASP A 172 -8.53 -1.79 -8.81
C ASP A 172 -8.10 -1.09 -10.10
N GLY A 173 -7.04 -0.28 -10.05
CA GLY A 173 -6.67 0.59 -11.17
C GLY A 173 -7.79 1.57 -11.53
N LYS A 174 -8.69 1.86 -10.57
CA LYS A 174 -9.77 2.82 -10.76
C LYS A 174 -9.22 4.23 -10.93
N PRO A 175 -10.00 5.11 -11.59
CA PRO A 175 -9.64 6.53 -11.61
C PRO A 175 -9.42 7.01 -10.18
N ALA A 176 -8.39 7.82 -9.99
CA ALA A 176 -7.99 8.30 -8.67
C ALA A 176 -9.08 9.11 -7.95
N PHE A 177 -10.14 9.48 -8.63
CA PHE A 177 -11.25 10.27 -8.09
C PHE A 177 -12.60 9.75 -8.56
N ASP A 178 -13.52 9.67 -7.61
CA ASP A 178 -14.93 9.55 -7.88
C ASP A 178 -15.63 10.89 -7.57
N THR A 179 -16.51 11.32 -8.45
CA THR A 179 -17.40 12.44 -8.13
C THR A 179 -18.40 12.02 -7.07
N VAL A 180 -18.45 12.74 -5.97
CA VAL A 180 -19.46 12.51 -4.94
C VAL A 180 -20.83 12.67 -5.55
N LYS A 181 -21.66 11.63 -5.48
CA LYS A 181 -23.06 11.71 -5.92
C LYS A 181 -23.76 12.83 -5.18
N ARG A 182 -24.23 13.83 -5.93
CA ARG A 182 -24.95 14.99 -5.40
C ARG A 182 -26.17 14.57 -4.61
N LYS A 183 -26.37 15.19 -3.46
CA LYS A 183 -27.69 15.23 -2.83
C LYS A 183 -28.63 16.06 -3.72
N LYS A 184 -29.86 15.63 -3.88
CA LYS A 184 -30.90 16.31 -4.71
C LYS A 184 -31.14 17.82 -4.43
N THR A 185 -30.57 18.32 -3.32
CA THR A 185 -30.67 19.72 -2.91
C THR A 185 -29.70 20.65 -3.65
N ASP A 186 -28.73 20.11 -4.39
CA ASP A 186 -27.70 20.90 -5.07
C ASP A 186 -28.08 21.25 -6.52
N ASN A 187 -29.38 21.39 -6.80
CA ASN A 187 -29.96 21.60 -8.15
C ASN A 187 -29.53 22.90 -8.88
N LYS A 188 -28.66 23.73 -8.26
CA LYS A 188 -28.23 25.00 -8.89
C LYS A 188 -26.85 24.92 -9.53
N VAL A 189 -26.24 23.74 -9.51
CA VAL A 189 -24.87 23.58 -9.92
C VAL A 189 -24.81 23.07 -11.35
N ARG A 190 -24.51 23.96 -12.29
CA ARG A 190 -24.22 23.59 -13.66
C ARG A 190 -22.75 23.18 -13.75
N TYR A 191 -22.50 21.89 -13.88
CA TYR A 191 -21.17 21.37 -14.21
C TYR A 191 -21.15 21.04 -15.68
N THR A 192 -20.73 21.96 -16.48
CA THR A 192 -20.73 21.75 -17.92
C THR A 192 -19.44 21.13 -18.44
N ASN A 193 -18.36 21.12 -17.67
CA ASN A 193 -17.04 20.75 -18.23
C ASN A 193 -16.16 19.91 -17.30
N TYR A 194 -16.69 19.31 -16.23
CA TYR A 194 -15.84 18.61 -15.26
C TYR A 194 -16.18 17.13 -15.08
N ASP A 195 -17.03 16.58 -15.92
CA ASP A 195 -17.34 15.15 -15.88
C ASP A 195 -16.14 14.34 -16.38
N GLY A 196 -15.29 13.95 -15.46
CA GLY A 196 -14.23 12.97 -15.68
C GLY A 196 -12.89 13.49 -16.19
N GLU A 197 -12.77 14.71 -16.64
CA GLU A 197 -11.50 15.23 -17.20
C GLU A 197 -10.64 16.04 -16.19
N PHE A 198 -11.19 16.45 -15.07
CA PHE A 198 -10.52 17.36 -14.15
C PHE A 198 -9.35 16.74 -13.39
N VAL A 199 -9.18 15.46 -13.44
CA VAL A 199 -8.43 14.75 -12.42
C VAL A 199 -7.04 14.25 -12.79
N PRO A 200 -6.71 13.97 -14.04
CA PRO A 200 -5.47 13.23 -14.32
C PRO A 200 -4.19 13.99 -14.06
N TYR A 201 -4.24 15.30 -13.94
CA TYR A 201 -3.01 16.11 -13.93
C TYR A 201 -2.36 16.28 -12.57
N LEU A 202 -3.12 16.22 -11.49
CA LEU A 202 -2.60 16.57 -10.16
C LEU A 202 -2.10 15.38 -9.33
N LEU A 203 -2.39 14.15 -9.74
CA LEU A 203 -2.14 12.97 -8.92
C LEU A 203 -1.58 11.77 -9.68
N LYS A 204 -0.80 12.00 -10.73
CA LYS A 204 0.08 10.93 -11.19
C LYS A 204 1.20 10.77 -10.17
N PRO A 205 1.40 9.55 -9.62
CA PRO A 205 2.54 9.27 -8.77
C PRO A 205 3.85 9.46 -9.51
#